data_d4dfb9f3d4c82d3baba196f8720e270d
#
_entry.id   d4dfb9f3d4c82d3baba196f8720e270d
#
_cell.length_a   1.000
_cell.length_b   1.000
_cell.length_c   1.000
_cell.angle_alpha   90.00
_cell.angle_beta   90.00
_cell.angle_gamma   90.00
#
_symmetry.space_group_name_H-M   'P 1'
#
loop_
_entity.id
_entity.type
_entity.pdbx_description
1 polymer ?
#
loop_
_entity_poly.entity_id
_entity_poly.type
_entity_poly.pdbx_seq_one_letter_code
_entity_poly.pdbx_strand_id
1 'polypeptide(L)'
;SVKEALPITGLEDLFLNITNETGELKFLKKDAFKVSKAPVMTRESNRQAVLLSLVSPIMKDNNDDPIFDKYKGKISDTVKKILKEKFKISNDKVDIEPTQNGYNFLGKGRGGLDLILNLCKRSVPVEGDAGFFFYQTKSGFKFKSINELVSQKPDFTLVYFGGFKKDNKEDGNDNKIMMPPRFEK
;
A
#
# COMPACT_ATOMS: atom_id res chain seq x y z
N SER A 1 21.89 12.22 -24.33
CA SER A 1 20.57 11.77 -23.82
C SER A 1 20.49 11.96 -22.31
N VAL A 2 19.29 11.99 -21.73
CA VAL A 2 19.10 12.11 -20.26
C VAL A 2 19.83 10.99 -19.51
N LYS A 3 19.90 9.79 -20.08
CA LYS A 3 20.65 8.64 -19.52
C LYS A 3 22.17 8.85 -19.48
N GLU A 4 22.73 9.62 -20.40
CA GLU A 4 24.16 9.92 -20.43
C GLU A 4 24.51 11.04 -19.43
N ALA A 5 23.56 11.97 -19.22
CA ALA A 5 23.72 13.06 -18.26
C ALA A 5 23.40 12.67 -16.80
N LEU A 6 22.48 11.73 -16.61
CA LEU A 6 22.06 11.17 -15.32
C LEU A 6 21.97 9.65 -15.42
N PRO A 7 23.08 8.92 -15.24
CA PRO A 7 23.07 7.48 -15.26
C PRO A 7 22.28 6.95 -14.06
N ILE A 8 21.04 6.52 -14.30
CA ILE A 8 20.21 5.86 -13.28
C ILE A 8 20.68 4.43 -13.16
N THR A 9 21.31 4.10 -12.05
CA THR A 9 21.94 2.79 -11.76
C THR A 9 21.02 1.86 -10.97
N GLY A 10 19.92 2.39 -10.40
CA GLY A 10 18.99 1.63 -9.55
C GLY A 10 19.32 1.70 -8.06
N LEU A 11 20.23 2.59 -7.67
CA LEU A 11 20.61 2.82 -6.26
C LEU A 11 20.15 4.18 -5.75
N GLU A 12 19.63 5.03 -6.64
CA GLU A 12 19.25 6.40 -6.34
C GLU A 12 18.03 6.45 -5.41
N ASP A 13 18.08 7.41 -4.49
CA ASP A 13 16.94 7.81 -3.68
C ASP A 13 16.06 8.78 -4.46
N LEU A 14 14.79 8.46 -4.56
CA LEU A 14 13.79 9.34 -5.15
C LEU A 14 12.90 9.89 -4.05
N PHE A 15 12.94 11.21 -3.89
CA PHE A 15 12.07 11.95 -2.99
C PHE A 15 10.80 12.32 -3.74
N LEU A 16 9.65 11.98 -3.17
CA LEU A 16 8.36 12.26 -3.77
C LEU A 16 7.54 13.15 -2.83
N ASN A 17 7.04 14.25 -3.39
CA ASN A 17 6.10 15.12 -2.72
C ASN A 17 4.83 15.23 -3.55
N ILE A 18 3.71 14.79 -3.00
CA ILE A 18 2.39 14.84 -3.63
C ILE A 18 1.55 15.81 -2.80
N THR A 19 1.10 16.87 -3.43
CA THR A 19 0.25 17.89 -2.80
C THR A 19 -1.09 17.96 -3.54
N ASN A 20 -2.17 18.01 -2.79
CA ASN A 20 -3.50 18.28 -3.30
C ASN A 20 -4.24 19.24 -2.36
N GLU A 21 -5.48 19.61 -2.68
CA GLU A 21 -6.31 20.51 -1.87
C GLU A 21 -6.56 20.01 -0.44
N THR A 22 -6.51 18.70 -0.21
CA THR A 22 -6.79 18.06 1.08
C THR A 22 -5.55 17.78 1.92
N GLY A 23 -4.35 17.94 1.35
CA GLY A 23 -3.12 17.73 2.10
C GLY A 23 -1.89 17.42 1.27
N GLU A 24 -0.83 17.09 1.97
CA GLU A 24 0.47 16.79 1.41
C GLU A 24 0.97 15.43 1.87
N LEU A 25 1.52 14.65 0.95
CA LEU A 25 2.16 13.36 1.20
C LEU A 25 3.63 13.43 0.77
N LYS A 26 4.52 13.32 1.74
CA LYS A 26 5.98 13.43 1.54
C LYS A 26 6.68 12.12 1.81
N PHE A 27 7.45 11.66 0.84
CA PHE A 27 8.39 10.55 0.97
C PHE A 27 9.81 11.09 0.89
N LEU A 28 10.39 11.39 2.06
CA LEU A 28 11.70 12.03 2.19
C LEU A 28 12.62 11.20 3.09
N LYS A 29 13.92 11.33 2.90
CA LYS A 29 14.96 10.68 3.73
C LYS A 29 14.74 9.17 3.88
N LYS A 30 14.35 8.71 5.06
CA LYS A 30 14.19 7.26 5.36
C LYS A 30 13.04 6.60 4.58
N ASP A 31 12.05 7.38 4.16
CA ASP A 31 10.90 6.90 3.40
C ASP A 31 11.07 7.13 1.88
N ALA A 32 12.27 7.57 1.43
CA ALA A 32 12.59 7.75 0.03
C ALA A 32 12.47 6.44 -0.74
N PHE A 33 11.89 6.51 -1.93
CA PHE A 33 11.84 5.36 -2.82
C PHE A 33 13.20 5.10 -3.46
N LYS A 34 13.48 3.85 -3.75
CA LYS A 34 14.60 3.44 -4.59
C LYS A 34 14.14 3.21 -6.01
N VAL A 35 14.92 3.69 -6.99
CA VAL A 35 14.64 3.38 -8.40
C VAL A 35 15.04 1.94 -8.66
N SER A 36 14.07 1.11 -9.05
CA SER A 36 14.30 -0.31 -9.39
C SER A 36 14.59 -0.50 -10.87
N LYS A 37 13.84 0.20 -11.73
CA LYS A 37 13.98 0.13 -13.18
C LYS A 37 13.67 1.49 -13.80
N ALA A 38 14.37 1.83 -14.88
CA ALA A 38 14.17 3.06 -15.63
C ALA A 38 14.21 2.79 -17.16
N PRO A 39 13.24 2.01 -17.72
CA PRO A 39 13.18 1.81 -19.17
C PRO A 39 12.80 3.12 -19.87
N VAL A 40 13.44 3.37 -21.03
CA VAL A 40 13.02 4.44 -21.91
C VAL A 40 11.78 3.98 -22.67
N MET A 41 10.67 4.72 -22.53
CA MET A 41 9.41 4.37 -23.19
C MET A 41 9.28 4.94 -24.59
N THR A 42 9.63 6.21 -24.75
CA THR A 42 9.56 6.89 -26.05
C THR A 42 10.76 7.80 -26.25
N ARG A 43 11.22 7.88 -27.51
CA ARG A 43 12.30 8.76 -27.92
C ARG A 43 11.87 9.50 -29.16
N GLU A 44 11.50 10.74 -29.00
CA GLU A 44 11.25 11.69 -30.10
C GLU A 44 12.41 12.66 -30.19
N SER A 45 12.54 13.38 -31.31
CA SER A 45 13.70 14.26 -31.56
C SER A 45 13.98 15.26 -30.43
N ASN A 46 12.93 15.78 -29.77
CA ASN A 46 13.03 16.80 -28.72
C ASN A 46 12.43 16.38 -27.37
N ARG A 47 11.92 15.15 -27.25
CA ARG A 47 11.29 14.66 -26.01
C ARG A 47 11.66 13.21 -25.74
N GLN A 48 11.93 12.92 -24.48
CA GLN A 48 12.16 11.56 -24.01
C GLN A 48 11.30 11.31 -22.76
N ALA A 49 10.49 10.26 -22.80
CA ALA A 49 9.75 9.79 -21.62
C ALA A 49 10.47 8.58 -21.03
N VAL A 50 10.67 8.61 -19.74
CA VAL A 50 11.27 7.53 -18.96
C VAL A 50 10.26 7.09 -17.91
N LEU A 51 9.95 5.80 -17.87
CA LEU A 51 9.14 5.22 -16.81
C LEU A 51 10.06 4.80 -15.66
N LEU A 52 9.86 5.37 -14.49
CA LEU A 52 10.58 4.95 -13.28
C LEU A 52 9.74 3.95 -12.50
N SER A 53 10.27 2.73 -12.32
CA SER A 53 9.71 1.77 -11.36
C SER A 53 10.36 1.99 -10.01
N LEU A 54 9.54 2.31 -9.02
CA LEU A 54 9.99 2.63 -7.67
C LEU A 54 9.66 1.51 -6.71
N VAL A 55 10.56 1.25 -5.77
CA VAL A 55 10.33 0.33 -4.65
C VAL A 55 10.53 1.06 -3.32
N SER A 56 9.74 0.70 -2.32
CA SER A 56 9.91 1.23 -0.97
C SER A 56 11.16 0.63 -0.32
N PRO A 57 11.79 1.32 0.65
CA PRO A 57 12.95 0.78 1.37
C PRO A 57 12.68 -0.58 2.00
N ILE A 58 11.50 -0.77 2.58
CA ILE A 58 11.10 -2.03 3.22
C ILE A 58 11.06 -3.22 2.24
N MET A 59 10.73 -2.99 0.96
CA MET A 59 10.78 -4.04 -0.06
C MET A 59 12.21 -4.48 -0.37
N LYS A 60 13.16 -3.55 -0.34
CA LYS A 60 14.57 -3.88 -0.46
C LYS A 60 15.02 -4.73 0.72
N ASP A 61 14.75 -4.29 1.95
CA ASP A 61 15.12 -5.02 3.17
C ASP A 61 14.46 -6.42 3.22
N ASN A 62 13.23 -6.55 2.69
CA ASN A 62 12.54 -7.84 2.56
C ASN A 62 13.31 -8.86 1.70
N ASN A 63 13.95 -8.39 0.64
CA ASN A 63 14.68 -9.25 -0.28
C ASN A 63 16.12 -9.53 0.20
N ASP A 64 16.74 -8.55 0.85
CA ASP A 64 18.14 -8.62 1.24
C ASP A 64 18.36 -9.39 2.58
N ASP A 65 17.33 -9.46 3.45
CA ASP A 65 17.42 -10.10 4.76
C ASP A 65 16.35 -11.19 4.98
N PRO A 66 16.56 -12.39 4.41
CA PRO A 66 15.63 -13.51 4.56
C PRO A 66 15.57 -14.03 6.00
N ILE A 67 14.40 -14.48 6.42
CA ILE A 67 14.12 -14.97 7.78
C ILE A 67 14.28 -16.48 7.88
N PHE A 68 15.11 -16.93 8.82
CA PHE A 68 15.29 -18.36 9.15
C PHE A 68 14.77 -18.70 10.56
N ASP A 69 14.34 -17.71 11.31
CA ASP A 69 13.93 -17.86 12.70
C ASP A 69 12.68 -18.73 12.87
N LYS A 70 12.56 -19.32 14.06
CA LYS A 70 11.37 -20.05 14.49
C LYS A 70 10.44 -19.11 15.25
N TYR A 71 9.20 -19.09 14.82
CA TYR A 71 8.13 -18.31 15.45
C TYR A 71 7.14 -19.24 16.13
N LYS A 72 6.64 -18.82 17.31
CA LYS A 72 5.64 -19.54 18.10
C LYS A 72 4.71 -18.53 18.75
N GLY A 73 3.45 -18.95 18.97
CA GLY A 73 2.45 -18.15 19.66
C GLY A 73 1.47 -17.46 18.74
N LYS A 74 0.86 -16.38 19.21
CA LYS A 74 -0.16 -15.65 18.45
C LYS A 74 0.41 -15.03 17.18
N ILE A 75 -0.41 -15.05 16.12
CA ILE A 75 0.01 -14.52 14.81
C ILE A 75 0.26 -13.01 14.92
N SER A 76 -0.62 -12.26 15.60
CA SER A 76 -0.45 -10.82 15.84
C SER A 76 0.90 -10.47 16.46
N ASP A 77 1.34 -11.25 17.47
CA ASP A 77 2.63 -11.03 18.13
C ASP A 77 3.79 -11.33 17.20
N THR A 78 3.66 -12.36 16.36
CA THR A 78 4.64 -12.71 15.35
C THR A 78 4.78 -11.62 14.29
N VAL A 79 3.66 -11.07 13.80
CA VAL A 79 3.68 -9.94 12.85
C VAL A 79 4.38 -8.73 13.46
N LYS A 80 4.03 -8.37 14.70
CA LYS A 80 4.66 -7.27 15.43
C LYS A 80 6.16 -7.49 15.60
N LYS A 81 6.57 -8.71 15.94
CA LYS A 81 7.97 -9.09 16.09
C LYS A 81 8.74 -8.94 14.77
N ILE A 82 8.21 -9.44 13.66
CA ILE A 82 8.84 -9.30 12.33
C ILE A 82 9.01 -7.83 11.96
N LEU A 83 7.97 -7.00 12.10
CA LEU A 83 8.03 -5.59 11.78
C LEU A 83 9.07 -4.84 12.62
N LYS A 84 9.17 -5.15 13.90
CA LYS A 84 10.11 -4.52 14.82
C LYS A 84 11.55 -4.99 14.63
N GLU A 85 11.77 -6.28 14.56
CA GLU A 85 13.13 -6.86 14.58
C GLU A 85 13.80 -6.84 13.21
N LYS A 86 13.04 -7.15 12.15
CA LYS A 86 13.58 -7.19 10.78
C LYS A 86 13.56 -5.83 10.09
N PHE A 87 12.42 -5.14 10.15
CA PHE A 87 12.27 -3.87 9.46
C PHE A 87 12.52 -2.64 10.35
N LYS A 88 12.83 -2.85 11.65
CA LYS A 88 13.14 -1.80 12.63
C LYS A 88 12.07 -0.70 12.70
N ILE A 89 10.80 -1.09 12.46
CA ILE A 89 9.68 -0.18 12.51
C ILE A 89 9.31 0.08 13.97
N SER A 90 9.16 1.35 14.33
CA SER A 90 8.79 1.76 15.67
C SER A 90 7.34 1.41 16.00
N ASN A 91 7.03 1.19 17.28
CA ASN A 91 5.71 0.74 17.72
C ASN A 91 4.60 1.75 17.42
N ASP A 92 4.90 3.04 17.37
CA ASP A 92 3.98 4.13 17.03
C ASP A 92 3.52 4.09 15.56
N LYS A 93 4.28 3.41 14.70
CA LYS A 93 3.97 3.21 13.28
C LYS A 93 3.36 1.83 12.97
N VAL A 94 2.90 1.12 13.98
CA VAL A 94 2.37 -0.24 13.83
C VAL A 94 1.05 -0.37 14.57
N ASP A 95 -0.01 -0.65 13.81
CA ASP A 95 -1.37 -0.86 14.32
C ASP A 95 -1.82 -2.29 13.96
N ILE A 96 -1.75 -3.17 14.95
CA ILE A 96 -2.02 -4.61 14.81
C ILE A 96 -3.18 -5.02 15.68
N GLU A 97 -4.22 -5.53 15.05
CA GLU A 97 -5.35 -6.18 15.72
C GLU A 97 -4.92 -7.54 16.28
N PRO A 98 -5.28 -7.85 17.53
CA PRO A 98 -4.99 -9.14 18.14
C PRO A 98 -5.66 -10.28 17.37
N THR A 99 -4.94 -11.40 17.19
CA THR A 99 -5.51 -12.62 16.61
C THR A 99 -5.93 -13.59 17.72
N GLN A 100 -7.00 -14.33 17.48
CA GLN A 100 -7.44 -15.38 18.39
C GLN A 100 -6.47 -16.57 18.36
N ASN A 101 -6.04 -16.97 17.18
CA ASN A 101 -5.23 -18.15 16.97
C ASN A 101 -3.73 -17.88 16.99
N GLY A 102 -2.99 -18.94 17.30
CA GLY A 102 -1.53 -19.00 17.16
C GLY A 102 -1.12 -19.85 15.98
N TYR A 103 0.12 -19.62 15.52
CA TYR A 103 0.73 -20.42 14.46
C TYR A 103 2.23 -20.56 14.68
N ASN A 104 2.68 -21.82 14.69
CA ASN A 104 4.10 -22.14 14.88
C ASN A 104 4.74 -22.50 13.54
N PHE A 105 5.80 -21.81 13.16
CA PHE A 105 6.48 -22.06 11.88
C PHE A 105 7.95 -21.69 11.91
N LEU A 106 8.65 -22.10 10.86
CA LEU A 106 10.05 -21.73 10.57
C LEU A 106 10.06 -20.82 9.33
N GLY A 107 10.85 -19.76 9.33
CA GLY A 107 10.93 -18.77 8.25
C GLY A 107 11.38 -19.32 6.90
N LYS A 108 12.29 -20.31 6.92
CA LYS A 108 12.77 -21.04 5.73
C LYS A 108 13.37 -20.14 4.63
N GLY A 109 14.03 -19.07 5.01
CA GLY A 109 14.66 -18.15 4.05
C GLY A 109 13.68 -17.26 3.27
N ARG A 110 12.47 -17.04 3.79
CA ARG A 110 11.50 -16.15 3.16
C ARG A 110 11.66 -14.71 3.63
N GLY A 111 11.26 -13.77 2.81
CA GLY A 111 11.16 -12.37 3.17
C GLY A 111 10.11 -12.14 4.27
N GLY A 112 10.34 -11.14 5.12
CA GLY A 112 9.45 -10.84 6.24
C GLY A 112 8.05 -10.43 5.81
N LEU A 113 7.92 -9.64 4.73
CA LEU A 113 6.62 -9.25 4.17
C LEU A 113 5.87 -10.45 3.60
N ASP A 114 6.56 -11.36 2.92
CA ASP A 114 5.95 -12.58 2.37
C ASP A 114 5.41 -13.48 3.49
N LEU A 115 6.14 -13.56 4.61
CA LEU A 115 5.67 -14.28 5.80
C LEU A 115 4.42 -13.61 6.38
N ILE A 116 4.40 -12.28 6.53
CA ILE A 116 3.23 -11.54 7.03
C ILE A 116 2.02 -11.75 6.13
N LEU A 117 2.17 -11.65 4.80
CA LEU A 117 1.08 -11.91 3.86
C LEU A 117 0.54 -13.36 3.94
N ASN A 118 1.42 -14.33 4.16
CA ASN A 118 0.98 -15.71 4.41
C ASN A 118 0.25 -15.85 5.76
N LEU A 119 0.67 -15.11 6.78
CA LEU A 119 0.00 -15.08 8.08
C LEU A 119 -1.38 -14.44 8.01
N CYS A 120 -1.61 -13.42 7.17
CA CYS A 120 -2.95 -12.85 6.94
C CYS A 120 -3.98 -13.92 6.57
N LYS A 121 -3.59 -14.85 5.69
CA LYS A 121 -4.48 -15.94 5.23
C LYS A 121 -4.83 -16.98 6.32
N ARG A 122 -4.09 -16.98 7.43
CA ARG A 122 -4.23 -17.93 8.53
C ARG A 122 -4.76 -17.29 9.80
N SER A 123 -4.87 -15.98 9.81
CA SER A 123 -5.28 -15.21 10.97
C SER A 123 -6.79 -15.27 11.16
N VAL A 124 -7.19 -15.46 12.41
CA VAL A 124 -8.58 -15.43 12.84
C VAL A 124 -8.72 -14.30 13.84
N PRO A 125 -9.67 -13.37 13.66
CA PRO A 125 -9.92 -12.29 14.60
C PRO A 125 -10.50 -12.86 15.92
N VAL A 126 -10.42 -12.07 16.99
CA VAL A 126 -11.01 -12.42 18.28
C VAL A 126 -12.53 -12.43 18.18
N GLU A 127 -13.08 -11.48 17.41
CA GLU A 127 -14.50 -11.36 17.14
C GLU A 127 -14.77 -11.36 15.64
N GLY A 128 -15.79 -12.08 15.22
CA GLY A 128 -16.21 -12.15 13.82
C GLY A 128 -15.48 -13.21 12.99
N ASP A 129 -15.58 -13.07 11.67
CA ASP A 129 -15.09 -14.03 10.69
C ASP A 129 -13.64 -13.78 10.30
N ALA A 130 -13.03 -14.79 9.66
CA ALA A 130 -11.66 -14.71 9.18
C ALA A 130 -11.49 -13.69 8.05
N GLY A 131 -10.28 -13.20 7.88
CA GLY A 131 -9.88 -12.30 6.81
C GLY A 131 -9.10 -11.11 7.35
N PHE A 132 -7.77 -11.23 7.31
CA PHE A 132 -6.87 -10.14 7.68
C PHE A 132 -6.22 -9.54 6.45
N PHE A 133 -6.01 -8.22 6.49
CA PHE A 133 -5.23 -7.46 5.54
C PHE A 133 -3.99 -6.89 6.21
N PHE A 134 -2.91 -6.88 5.44
CA PHE A 134 -1.70 -6.16 5.79
C PHE A 134 -1.46 -5.06 4.75
N TYR A 135 -1.36 -3.82 5.20
CA TYR A 135 -1.18 -2.67 4.32
C TYR A 135 -0.46 -1.53 5.02
N GLN A 136 0.06 -0.61 4.24
CA GLN A 136 0.73 0.59 4.72
C GLN A 136 -0.10 1.83 4.39
N THR A 137 -0.18 2.74 5.35
CA THR A 137 -0.79 4.07 5.21
C THR A 137 0.21 5.15 5.58
N LYS A 138 -0.16 6.42 5.47
CA LYS A 138 0.65 7.55 5.96
C LYS A 138 0.99 7.42 7.45
N SER A 139 0.11 6.85 8.25
CA SER A 139 0.30 6.65 9.70
C SER A 139 1.17 5.44 10.04
N GLY A 140 1.47 4.55 9.08
CA GLY A 140 2.30 3.37 9.30
C GLY A 140 1.67 2.08 8.77
N PHE A 141 2.10 0.95 9.32
CA PHE A 141 1.67 -0.38 8.94
C PHE A 141 0.47 -0.84 9.75
N LYS A 142 -0.47 -1.44 9.05
CA LYS A 142 -1.72 -1.92 9.63
C LYS A 142 -1.93 -3.40 9.32
N PHE A 143 -2.36 -4.14 10.35
CA PHE A 143 -2.74 -5.53 10.24
C PHE A 143 -4.12 -5.68 10.88
N LYS A 144 -5.16 -5.68 10.06
CA LYS A 144 -6.56 -5.55 10.49
C LYS A 144 -7.44 -6.60 9.83
N SER A 145 -8.46 -7.05 10.55
CA SER A 145 -9.51 -7.89 9.99
C SER A 145 -10.51 -7.08 9.16
N ILE A 146 -11.26 -7.75 8.31
CA ILE A 146 -12.38 -7.14 7.57
C ILE A 146 -13.40 -6.55 8.56
N ASN A 147 -13.70 -7.26 9.63
CA ASN A 147 -14.69 -6.83 10.62
C ASN A 147 -14.26 -5.52 11.31
N GLU A 148 -13.00 -5.44 11.73
CA GLU A 148 -12.45 -4.21 12.31
C GLU A 148 -12.49 -3.05 11.30
N LEU A 149 -12.22 -3.29 10.02
CA LEU A 149 -12.27 -2.26 8.99
C LEU A 149 -13.68 -1.77 8.70
N VAL A 150 -14.66 -2.67 8.69
CA VAL A 150 -16.08 -2.33 8.44
C VAL A 150 -16.73 -1.65 9.65
N SER A 151 -16.31 -1.99 10.87
CA SER A 151 -16.84 -1.39 12.10
C SER A 151 -16.36 0.03 12.36
N GLN A 152 -15.35 0.50 11.62
CA GLN A 152 -14.84 1.87 11.76
C GLN A 152 -15.89 2.89 11.35
N LYS A 153 -15.90 4.03 12.05
CA LYS A 153 -16.74 5.15 11.64
C LYS A 153 -16.33 5.63 10.25
N PRO A 154 -17.27 5.80 9.31
CA PRO A 154 -16.93 6.28 7.96
C PRO A 154 -16.35 7.70 8.02
N ASP A 155 -15.25 7.91 7.32
CA ASP A 155 -14.60 9.22 7.22
C ASP A 155 -15.40 10.17 6.32
N PHE A 156 -16.07 9.62 5.29
CA PHE A 156 -16.89 10.39 4.36
C PHE A 156 -17.94 9.49 3.67
N THR A 157 -18.98 10.10 3.18
CA THR A 157 -20.04 9.43 2.43
C THR A 157 -19.91 9.78 0.95
N LEU A 158 -19.86 8.75 0.10
CA LEU A 158 -19.92 8.91 -1.34
C LEU A 158 -21.38 8.82 -1.79
N VAL A 159 -21.91 9.89 -2.35
CA VAL A 159 -23.24 9.89 -2.94
C VAL A 159 -23.11 9.75 -4.45
N TYR A 160 -23.61 8.66 -4.99
CA TYR A 160 -23.71 8.45 -6.44
C TYR A 160 -25.06 8.97 -6.94
N PHE A 161 -25.04 10.06 -7.68
CA PHE A 161 -26.18 10.51 -8.43
C PHE A 161 -26.16 9.80 -9.79
N GLY A 162 -26.93 8.73 -9.94
CA GLY A 162 -27.21 8.13 -11.24
C GLY A 162 -27.79 9.20 -12.15
N GLY A 163 -27.21 9.36 -13.34
CA GLY A 163 -27.51 10.46 -14.24
C GLY A 163 -29.00 10.70 -14.40
N PHE A 164 -29.43 11.96 -14.27
CA PHE A 164 -30.77 12.37 -14.61
C PHE A 164 -31.01 12.08 -16.09
N LYS A 165 -31.96 11.19 -16.42
CA LYS A 165 -32.57 11.20 -17.72
C LYS A 165 -33.26 12.54 -17.85
N LYS A 166 -32.72 13.47 -18.62
CA LYS A 166 -33.46 14.56 -19.12
C LYS A 166 -34.38 13.96 -20.18
N ASP A 167 -35.63 13.76 -19.87
CA ASP A 167 -36.68 13.47 -20.86
C ASP A 167 -36.85 14.69 -21.77
N ASN A 168 -35.95 14.87 -22.70
CA ASN A 168 -36.17 15.74 -23.83
C ASN A 168 -37.06 14.95 -24.80
N LYS A 169 -38.33 15.19 -24.75
CA LYS A 169 -39.37 14.58 -25.60
C LYS A 169 -39.29 14.96 -27.08
N GLU A 170 -38.21 15.61 -27.55
CA GLU A 170 -38.22 16.13 -28.92
C GLU A 170 -37.11 15.64 -29.85
N ASP A 171 -36.01 15.04 -29.39
CA ASP A 171 -35.05 14.50 -30.35
C ASP A 171 -34.40 13.24 -29.75
N GLY A 172 -34.62 12.10 -30.39
CA GLY A 172 -34.21 10.76 -29.99
C GLY A 172 -32.70 10.52 -29.74
N ASN A 173 -32.07 11.44 -29.07
CA ASN A 173 -30.64 11.32 -28.67
C ASN A 173 -30.56 11.25 -27.13
N ASP A 174 -30.42 10.04 -26.62
CA ASP A 174 -30.17 9.73 -25.20
C ASP A 174 -28.80 10.27 -24.75
N ASN A 175 -28.68 11.57 -24.52
CA ASN A 175 -27.53 12.17 -23.90
C ASN A 175 -27.53 11.86 -22.38
N LYS A 176 -26.96 10.73 -22.00
CA LYS A 176 -26.64 10.41 -20.60
C LYS A 176 -25.55 11.35 -20.12
N ILE A 177 -25.87 12.41 -19.41
CA ILE A 177 -24.91 13.21 -18.68
C ILE A 177 -24.54 12.42 -17.43
N MET A 178 -23.39 11.75 -17.44
CA MET A 178 -22.78 11.21 -16.24
C MET A 178 -22.21 12.37 -15.43
N MET A 179 -22.82 12.69 -14.29
CA MET A 179 -22.18 13.58 -13.32
C MET A 179 -21.10 12.80 -12.55
N PRO A 180 -19.91 13.39 -12.32
CA PRO A 180 -18.91 12.79 -11.47
C PRO A 180 -19.45 12.67 -10.02
N PRO A 181 -19.03 11.66 -9.26
CA PRO A 181 -19.41 11.51 -7.87
C PRO A 181 -19.02 12.75 -7.07
N ARG A 182 -19.96 13.31 -6.30
CA ARG A 182 -19.68 14.38 -5.35
C ARG A 182 -19.31 13.78 -4.01
N PHE A 183 -18.22 14.27 -3.43
CA PHE A 183 -17.81 13.96 -2.07
C PHE A 183 -18.40 15.02 -1.14
N GLU A 184 -19.26 14.63 -0.21
CA GLU A 184 -19.67 15.48 0.90
C GLU A 184 -18.88 15.11 2.14
N LYS A 185 -18.30 16.14 2.81
CA LYS A 185 -17.54 15.99 4.06
C LYS A 185 -18.48 15.97 5.26
#